data_d99c6880303003abf12945f5580bba1e
#
_entry.id   d99c6880303003abf12945f5580bba1e
#
_cell.length_a   1.000
_cell.length_b   1.000
_cell.length_c   1.000
_cell.angle_alpha   90.00
_cell.angle_beta   90.00
_cell.angle_gamma   90.00
#
_symmetry.space_group_name_H-M   'P 1'
#
loop_
_entity.id
_entity.type
_entity.pdbx_description
1 polymer ?
#
loop_
_entity_poly.entity_id
_entity_poly.type
_entity_poly.pdbx_seq_one_letter_code
_entity_poly.pdbx_strand_id
1 'polypeptide(L)'
;MVCIISFISISTSYANIIENFNFKNITIEDGLSQSTVKTIYQDSKGYIWVGTYAGLNRYNVYEFKQYKHDEYNKNSISHNYIIDITEDKNGHIWVSTISGLTRIDTDKDEIKNYYSEKDNCNLLDSNRWRLLTTKEGKLIVFGINGVNLYDEEKDTFNSIALKENNLNTAVIYSEEEDSNGHIWVGTDKGLVELDKNLNLIKSYEDTIGEVEV
;
A
#
# COMPACT_ATOMS: atom_id res chain seq x y z
N MET A 1 -58.68 -18.64 -27.05
CA MET A 1 -58.03 -18.71 -25.69
C MET A 1 -56.74 -17.93 -25.80
N VAL A 2 -56.76 -16.65 -25.35
CA VAL A 2 -55.64 -15.74 -25.45
C VAL A 2 -54.90 -15.80 -24.14
N CYS A 3 -53.64 -16.31 -24.13
CA CYS A 3 -52.76 -16.26 -22.99
C CYS A 3 -52.12 -14.85 -22.86
N ILE A 4 -52.53 -14.11 -21.83
CA ILE A 4 -51.90 -12.84 -21.44
C ILE A 4 -50.73 -13.22 -20.53
N ILE A 5 -49.51 -13.10 -21.04
CA ILE A 5 -48.28 -13.19 -20.23
C ILE A 5 -48.04 -11.78 -19.65
N SER A 6 -48.36 -11.60 -18.37
CA SER A 6 -48.02 -10.38 -17.65
C SER A 6 -46.53 -10.41 -17.30
N PHE A 7 -45.74 -9.56 -17.93
CA PHE A 7 -44.38 -9.26 -17.50
C PHE A 7 -44.46 -8.42 -16.21
N ILE A 8 -44.16 -9.05 -15.08
CA ILE A 8 -43.88 -8.34 -13.82
C ILE A 8 -42.45 -7.83 -13.95
N SER A 9 -42.29 -6.55 -14.29
CA SER A 9 -41.02 -5.85 -14.18
C SER A 9 -40.69 -5.67 -12.69
N ILE A 10 -39.78 -6.47 -12.16
CA ILE A 10 -39.20 -6.24 -10.85
C ILE A 10 -38.21 -5.10 -11.04
N SER A 11 -38.64 -3.87 -10.93
CA SER A 11 -37.78 -2.71 -10.74
C SER A 11 -37.36 -2.71 -9.26
N THR A 12 -36.26 -3.40 -8.95
CA THR A 12 -35.61 -3.23 -7.66
C THR A 12 -35.02 -1.83 -7.62
N SER A 13 -35.68 -0.96 -6.90
CA SER A 13 -35.19 0.39 -6.59
C SER A 13 -33.90 0.28 -5.79
N TYR A 14 -32.75 0.43 -6.41
CA TYR A 14 -31.47 0.68 -5.74
C TYR A 14 -31.37 2.11 -5.16
N ALA A 15 -32.41 2.93 -5.31
CA ALA A 15 -32.41 4.32 -4.87
C ALA A 15 -32.49 4.52 -3.34
N ASN A 16 -32.89 3.50 -2.57
CA ASN A 16 -33.11 3.65 -1.13
C ASN A 16 -31.91 3.25 -0.24
N ILE A 17 -30.78 2.82 -0.83
CA ILE A 17 -29.60 2.42 -0.04
C ILE A 17 -28.73 3.65 0.31
N ILE A 18 -28.85 4.74 -0.44
CA ILE A 18 -28.00 5.93 -0.25
C ILE A 18 -28.49 6.84 0.90
N GLU A 19 -29.76 6.77 1.28
CA GLU A 19 -30.35 7.70 2.28
C GLU A 19 -29.92 7.47 3.74
N ASN A 20 -29.17 6.39 4.05
CA ASN A 20 -28.79 6.06 5.44
C ASN A 20 -27.27 6.01 5.69
N PHE A 21 -26.44 6.55 4.81
CA PHE A 21 -25.01 6.68 5.11
C PHE A 21 -24.77 7.91 6.00
N ASN A 22 -24.54 7.66 7.29
CA ASN A 22 -24.04 8.68 8.19
C ASN A 22 -22.53 8.80 8.03
N PHE A 23 -22.07 9.85 7.37
CA PHE A 23 -20.65 10.18 7.30
C PHE A 23 -20.21 10.85 8.59
N LYS A 24 -19.21 10.28 9.26
CA LYS A 24 -18.52 10.90 10.38
C LYS A 24 -17.20 11.49 9.86
N ASN A 25 -17.02 12.79 10.03
CA ASN A 25 -15.74 13.43 9.77
C ASN A 25 -14.79 13.14 10.94
N ILE A 26 -13.61 12.60 10.66
CA ILE A 26 -12.57 12.30 11.64
C ILE A 26 -11.44 13.30 11.47
N THR A 27 -11.10 13.98 12.56
CA THR A 27 -10.14 15.07 12.59
C THR A 27 -9.05 14.84 13.63
N ILE A 28 -8.15 15.81 13.77
CA ILE A 28 -7.13 15.81 14.83
C ILE A 28 -7.76 15.89 16.23
N GLU A 29 -8.96 16.45 16.37
CA GLU A 29 -9.70 16.49 17.63
C GLU A 29 -10.20 15.11 18.08
N ASP A 30 -10.40 14.20 17.13
CA ASP A 30 -10.75 12.79 17.39
C ASP A 30 -9.51 11.91 17.68
N GLY A 31 -8.29 12.49 17.59
CA GLY A 31 -7.03 11.79 17.87
C GLY A 31 -6.18 11.43 16.65
N LEU A 32 -6.55 11.87 15.44
CA LEU A 32 -5.71 11.71 14.27
C LEU A 32 -4.44 12.56 14.38
N SER A 33 -3.28 12.04 14.01
CA SER A 33 -2.00 12.74 14.17
C SER A 33 -1.88 14.00 13.30
N GLN A 34 -2.56 14.00 12.13
CA GLN A 34 -2.59 15.15 11.21
C GLN A 34 -3.67 14.95 10.15
N SER A 35 -4.26 16.06 9.64
CA SER A 35 -5.40 16.02 8.71
C SER A 35 -5.06 15.57 7.27
N THR A 36 -3.78 15.65 6.86
CA THR A 36 -3.38 15.20 5.52
C THR A 36 -3.11 13.70 5.54
N VAL A 37 -4.09 12.92 5.13
CA VAL A 37 -4.00 11.47 4.98
C VAL A 37 -3.35 11.13 3.65
N LYS A 38 -2.37 10.23 3.67
CA LYS A 38 -1.65 9.74 2.49
C LYS A 38 -2.10 8.35 2.07
N THR A 39 -2.35 7.48 3.04
CA THR A 39 -2.71 6.10 2.82
C THR A 39 -3.62 5.60 3.93
N ILE A 40 -4.51 4.67 3.59
CA ILE A 40 -5.42 3.99 4.52
C ILE A 40 -5.34 2.50 4.20
N TYR A 41 -5.23 1.68 5.25
CA TYR A 41 -5.18 0.24 5.14
C TYR A 41 -6.04 -0.40 6.24
N GLN A 42 -6.80 -1.45 5.92
CA GLN A 42 -7.49 -2.25 6.93
C GLN A 42 -6.75 -3.57 7.11
N ASP A 43 -6.31 -3.86 8.34
CA ASP A 43 -5.62 -5.10 8.64
C ASP A 43 -6.60 -6.28 8.82
N SER A 44 -6.04 -7.49 8.88
CA SER A 44 -6.79 -8.74 9.05
C SER A 44 -7.55 -8.83 10.37
N LYS A 45 -7.18 -8.02 11.37
CA LYS A 45 -7.85 -7.90 12.67
C LYS A 45 -8.98 -6.86 12.66
N GLY A 46 -9.16 -6.15 11.52
CA GLY A 46 -10.20 -5.12 11.33
C GLY A 46 -9.81 -3.72 11.80
N TYR A 47 -8.59 -3.48 12.27
CA TYR A 47 -8.11 -2.14 12.56
C TYR A 47 -7.89 -1.34 11.28
N ILE A 48 -8.19 -0.05 11.33
CA ILE A 48 -7.90 0.88 10.25
C ILE A 48 -6.60 1.61 10.54
N TRP A 49 -5.63 1.43 9.66
CA TRP A 49 -4.36 2.13 9.72
C TRP A 49 -4.40 3.36 8.82
N VAL A 50 -3.99 4.49 9.35
CA VAL A 50 -4.03 5.78 8.66
C VAL A 50 -2.65 6.42 8.69
N GLY A 51 -2.01 6.47 7.53
CA GLY A 51 -0.74 7.14 7.34
C GLY A 51 -0.91 8.61 7.01
N THR A 52 -0.21 9.47 7.75
CA THR A 52 -0.25 10.93 7.58
C THR A 52 1.16 11.50 7.38
N TYR A 53 1.27 12.81 7.24
CA TYR A 53 2.57 13.51 7.26
C TYR A 53 3.19 13.63 8.65
N ALA A 54 2.45 13.34 9.73
CA ALA A 54 2.90 13.51 11.11
C ALA A 54 2.74 12.27 11.98
N GLY A 55 2.77 11.10 11.36
CA GLY A 55 2.75 9.80 12.04
C GLY A 55 1.78 8.81 11.44
N LEU A 56 1.88 7.60 11.97
CA LEU A 56 0.98 6.49 11.68
C LEU A 56 -0.05 6.39 12.79
N ASN A 57 -1.29 6.10 12.43
CA ASN A 57 -2.40 5.98 13.37
C ASN A 57 -3.08 4.63 13.18
N ARG A 58 -3.38 3.93 14.27
CA ARG A 58 -4.23 2.73 14.29
C ARG A 58 -5.56 3.08 14.95
N TYR A 59 -6.66 2.87 14.25
CA TYR A 59 -8.02 3.16 14.69
C TYR A 59 -8.80 1.87 14.93
N ASN A 60 -9.44 1.76 16.09
CA ASN A 60 -10.25 0.61 16.51
C ASN A 60 -11.74 0.92 16.60
N VAL A 61 -12.24 1.92 15.86
CA VAL A 61 -13.61 2.48 15.91
C VAL A 61 -13.87 3.40 17.11
N TYR A 62 -13.11 3.25 18.20
CA TYR A 62 -13.30 4.04 19.44
C TYR A 62 -12.20 5.09 19.63
N GLU A 63 -10.96 4.71 19.37
CA GLU A 63 -9.80 5.54 19.68
C GLU A 63 -8.67 5.36 18.65
N PHE A 64 -7.77 6.34 18.60
CA PHE A 64 -6.53 6.28 17.85
C PHE A 64 -5.33 5.95 18.74
N LYS A 65 -4.57 4.92 18.38
CA LYS A 65 -3.19 4.75 18.85
C LYS A 65 -2.27 5.39 17.82
N GLN A 66 -1.50 6.40 18.22
CA GLN A 66 -0.53 7.07 17.36
C GLN A 66 0.85 6.41 17.51
N TYR A 67 1.54 6.23 16.37
CA TYR A 67 2.93 5.82 16.28
C TYR A 67 3.72 6.98 15.67
N LYS A 68 4.72 7.45 16.40
CA LYS A 68 5.57 8.56 15.98
C LYS A 68 7.04 8.19 16.07
N HIS A 69 7.85 8.78 15.22
CA HIS A 69 9.30 8.67 15.29
C HIS A 69 9.84 9.40 16.52
N ASP A 70 10.77 8.73 17.20
CA ASP A 70 11.51 9.27 18.33
C ASP A 70 12.97 8.82 18.21
N GLU A 71 13.90 9.77 18.03
CA GLU A 71 15.32 9.50 17.85
C GLU A 71 15.96 8.75 19.03
N TYR A 72 15.38 8.87 20.23
CA TYR A 72 15.88 8.24 21.45
C TYR A 72 15.22 6.90 21.75
N ASN A 73 14.17 6.54 21.02
CA ASN A 73 13.43 5.30 21.20
C ASN A 73 13.55 4.40 19.97
N LYS A 74 14.35 3.33 20.08
CA LYS A 74 14.51 2.37 18.98
C LYS A 74 13.22 1.60 18.65
N ASN A 75 12.26 1.55 19.60
CA ASN A 75 10.93 0.97 19.39
C ASN A 75 9.95 2.04 18.89
N SER A 76 10.38 2.84 17.92
CA SER A 76 9.57 3.84 17.24
C SER A 76 9.68 3.69 15.72
N ILE A 77 8.73 4.24 14.96
CA ILE A 77 8.74 4.16 13.50
C ILE A 77 9.91 4.94 12.90
N SER A 78 10.34 4.55 11.68
CA SER A 78 11.55 5.11 11.03
C SER A 78 11.43 6.60 10.71
N HIS A 79 10.22 7.12 10.46
CA HIS A 79 9.95 8.55 10.25
C HIS A 79 8.44 8.84 10.35
N ASN A 80 8.08 10.11 10.64
CA ASN A 80 6.67 10.52 10.76
C ASN A 80 5.93 10.66 9.42
N TYR A 81 6.64 10.87 8.31
CA TYR A 81 6.02 10.99 7.00
C TYR A 81 5.77 9.60 6.43
N ILE A 82 4.51 9.15 6.48
CA ILE A 82 4.09 7.85 6.00
C ILE A 82 3.79 7.92 4.49
N ILE A 83 4.23 6.92 3.75
CA ILE A 83 4.02 6.82 2.31
C ILE A 83 3.01 5.73 2.01
N ASP A 84 3.23 4.52 2.57
CA ASP A 84 2.42 3.37 2.26
C ASP A 84 2.33 2.38 3.44
N ILE A 85 1.30 1.51 3.43
CA ILE A 85 1.03 0.54 4.49
C ILE A 85 0.51 -0.76 3.87
N THR A 86 1.03 -1.89 4.33
CA THR A 86 0.50 -3.22 4.01
C THR A 86 0.64 -4.16 5.22
N GLU A 87 0.00 -5.31 5.17
CA GLU A 87 0.13 -6.38 6.18
C GLU A 87 0.76 -7.61 5.54
N ASP A 88 1.72 -8.25 6.19
CA ASP A 88 2.26 -9.51 5.72
C ASP A 88 1.41 -10.72 6.17
N LYS A 89 1.72 -11.92 5.66
CA LYS A 89 0.98 -13.15 5.98
C LYS A 89 1.00 -13.54 7.47
N ASN A 90 1.88 -12.94 8.27
CA ASN A 90 2.01 -13.19 9.71
C ASN A 90 1.25 -12.16 10.54
N GLY A 91 0.61 -11.18 9.89
CA GLY A 91 -0.11 -10.11 10.57
C GLY A 91 0.78 -8.96 11.03
N HIS A 92 2.03 -8.89 10.57
CA HIS A 92 2.86 -7.72 10.82
C HIS A 92 2.48 -6.58 9.88
N ILE A 93 2.41 -5.39 10.42
CA ILE A 93 2.16 -4.18 9.62
C ILE A 93 3.47 -3.61 9.11
N TRP A 94 3.58 -3.49 7.81
CA TRP A 94 4.71 -2.87 7.14
C TRP A 94 4.34 -1.46 6.70
N VAL A 95 5.23 -0.53 6.99
CA VAL A 95 5.02 0.90 6.74
C VAL A 95 6.24 1.46 6.05
N SER A 96 6.06 2.03 4.88
CA SER A 96 7.10 2.81 4.23
C SER A 96 7.02 4.27 4.63
N THR A 97 8.18 4.86 4.83
CA THR A 97 8.36 6.26 5.18
C THR A 97 9.39 6.92 4.26
N ILE A 98 9.60 8.21 4.38
CA ILE A 98 10.66 8.88 3.62
C ILE A 98 12.09 8.51 4.05
N SER A 99 12.27 7.84 5.18
CA SER A 99 13.60 7.50 5.71
C SER A 99 13.89 6.01 5.78
N GLY A 100 12.87 5.15 5.71
CA GLY A 100 13.05 3.70 5.85
C GLY A 100 11.74 2.94 5.85
N LEU A 101 11.86 1.62 5.96
CA LEU A 101 10.73 0.73 6.22
C LEU A 101 10.63 0.45 7.72
N THR A 102 9.40 0.27 8.18
CA THR A 102 9.09 -0.11 9.56
C THR A 102 8.20 -1.35 9.53
N ARG A 103 8.57 -2.39 10.27
CA ARG A 103 7.71 -3.54 10.58
C ARG A 103 7.20 -3.41 12.01
N ILE A 104 5.90 -3.58 12.20
CA ILE A 104 5.22 -3.52 13.49
C ILE A 104 4.60 -4.88 13.78
N ASP A 105 5.06 -5.55 14.82
CA ASP A 105 4.40 -6.70 15.42
C ASP A 105 3.44 -6.18 16.50
N THR A 106 2.14 -6.17 16.20
CA THR A 106 1.13 -5.61 17.10
C THR A 106 0.85 -6.51 18.30
N ASP A 107 1.19 -7.79 18.23
CA ASP A 107 0.96 -8.76 19.31
C ASP A 107 2.07 -8.70 20.37
N LYS A 108 3.29 -8.37 19.95
CA LYS A 108 4.43 -8.20 20.84
C LYS A 108 4.71 -6.74 21.21
N ASP A 109 4.04 -5.78 20.55
CA ASP A 109 4.31 -4.33 20.63
C ASP A 109 5.78 -4.00 20.27
N GLU A 110 6.31 -4.72 19.26
CA GLU A 110 7.69 -4.57 18.78
C GLU A 110 7.72 -3.85 17.44
N ILE A 111 8.68 -2.95 17.29
CA ILE A 111 8.92 -2.19 16.06
C ILE A 111 10.35 -2.45 15.60
N LYS A 112 10.51 -2.84 14.34
CA LYS A 112 11.81 -2.97 13.69
C LYS A 112 11.87 -2.09 12.45
N ASN A 113 12.95 -1.33 12.33
CA ASN A 113 13.23 -0.46 11.19
C ASN A 113 14.32 -1.04 10.29
N TYR A 114 14.21 -0.79 8.99
CA TYR A 114 15.14 -1.20 7.95
C TYR A 114 15.53 0.05 7.13
N TYR A 115 16.84 0.26 6.95
CA TYR A 115 17.39 1.41 6.24
C TYR A 115 18.33 0.94 5.14
N SER A 116 18.28 1.55 3.95
CA SER A 116 19.11 1.17 2.81
C SER A 116 20.62 1.32 3.06
N GLU A 117 21.00 2.36 3.77
CA GLU A 117 22.43 2.72 3.94
C GLU A 117 23.06 2.19 5.24
N LYS A 118 22.25 1.86 6.26
CA LYS A 118 22.77 1.60 7.62
C LYS A 118 22.76 0.15 8.03
N ASP A 119 21.92 -0.66 7.40
CA ASP A 119 21.69 -2.03 7.78
C ASP A 119 22.12 -2.96 6.65
N ASN A 120 22.74 -4.09 6.99
CA ASN A 120 23.03 -5.17 6.02
C ASN A 120 21.75 -5.85 5.51
N CYS A 121 20.66 -5.09 5.36
CA CYS A 121 19.37 -5.62 4.94
C CYS A 121 19.20 -5.71 3.42
N ASN A 122 20.21 -5.29 2.64
CA ASN A 122 20.24 -5.31 1.17
C ASN A 122 19.05 -4.56 0.50
N LEU A 123 18.43 -3.62 1.19
CA LEU A 123 17.35 -2.83 0.64
C LEU A 123 17.90 -1.80 -0.34
N LEU A 124 17.45 -1.83 -1.59
CA LEU A 124 17.82 -0.80 -2.57
C LEU A 124 17.31 0.58 -2.12
N ASP A 125 18.16 1.58 -2.28
CA ASP A 125 17.84 2.95 -1.88
C ASP A 125 16.64 3.51 -2.64
N SER A 126 15.71 4.09 -1.90
CA SER A 126 14.58 4.83 -2.43
C SER A 126 13.96 5.71 -1.35
N ASN A 127 13.63 6.93 -1.71
CA ASN A 127 12.90 7.85 -0.82
C ASN A 127 11.37 7.67 -0.89
N ARG A 128 10.90 6.71 -1.71
CA ARG A 128 9.47 6.49 -1.95
C ARG A 128 9.21 5.03 -2.27
N TRP A 129 9.15 4.19 -1.24
CA TRP A 129 8.79 2.79 -1.41
C TRP A 129 7.28 2.60 -1.42
N ARG A 130 6.81 1.80 -2.37
CA ARG A 130 5.47 1.26 -2.39
C ARG A 130 5.49 -0.19 -1.93
N LEU A 131 4.44 -0.62 -1.28
CA LEU A 131 4.38 -1.90 -0.58
C LEU A 131 3.23 -2.75 -1.11
N LEU A 132 3.54 -3.95 -1.57
CA LEU A 132 2.54 -4.94 -1.97
C LEU A 132 2.79 -6.24 -1.22
N THR A 133 1.77 -6.74 -0.53
CA THR A 133 1.76 -8.14 -0.10
C THR A 133 0.89 -8.94 -1.06
N THR A 134 1.50 -9.88 -1.76
CA THR A 134 0.81 -10.73 -2.75
C THR A 134 -0.16 -11.70 -2.05
N LYS A 135 -1.10 -12.28 -2.81
CA LYS A 135 -2.01 -13.32 -2.33
C LYS A 135 -1.29 -14.57 -1.82
N GLU A 136 -0.07 -14.82 -2.33
CA GLU A 136 0.83 -15.86 -1.81
C GLU A 136 1.54 -15.44 -0.51
N GLY A 137 1.35 -14.22 -0.03
CA GLY A 137 1.94 -13.67 1.19
C GLY A 137 3.38 -13.18 1.05
N LYS A 138 3.85 -12.91 -0.18
CA LYS A 138 5.17 -12.32 -0.42
C LYS A 138 5.08 -10.81 -0.26
N LEU A 139 5.94 -10.23 0.57
CA LEU A 139 6.10 -8.79 0.65
C LEU A 139 7.06 -8.31 -0.43
N ILE A 140 6.58 -7.40 -1.26
CA ILE A 140 7.32 -6.73 -2.33
C ILE A 140 7.41 -5.25 -1.98
N VAL A 141 8.62 -4.71 -2.09
CA VAL A 141 8.90 -3.28 -1.86
C VAL A 141 9.41 -2.69 -3.16
N PHE A 142 8.60 -1.88 -3.78
CA PHE A 142 8.93 -1.19 -5.03
C PHE A 142 9.64 0.13 -4.73
N GLY A 143 10.77 0.35 -5.36
CA GLY A 143 11.54 1.59 -5.27
C GLY A 143 11.97 2.10 -6.64
N ILE A 144 12.53 3.31 -6.69
CA ILE A 144 12.98 3.95 -7.94
C ILE A 144 14.02 3.10 -8.67
N ASN A 145 14.88 2.37 -7.95
CA ASN A 145 16.01 1.64 -8.52
C ASN A 145 15.74 0.14 -8.68
N GLY A 146 14.55 -0.33 -8.38
CA GLY A 146 14.22 -1.75 -8.47
C GLY A 146 13.17 -2.20 -7.47
N VAL A 147 13.08 -3.51 -7.36
CA VAL A 147 12.15 -4.21 -6.48
C VAL A 147 12.91 -5.00 -5.44
N ASN A 148 12.43 -4.97 -4.22
CA ASN A 148 13.00 -5.72 -3.12
C ASN A 148 11.99 -6.76 -2.65
N LEU A 149 12.39 -8.03 -2.60
CA LEU A 149 11.60 -9.12 -2.03
C LEU A 149 12.06 -9.38 -0.60
N TYR A 150 11.14 -9.35 0.35
CA TYR A 150 11.46 -9.68 1.73
C TYR A 150 11.71 -11.18 1.90
N ASP A 151 12.85 -11.53 2.46
CA ASP A 151 13.24 -12.88 2.86
C ASP A 151 13.02 -13.01 4.38
N GLU A 152 11.92 -13.64 4.74
CA GLU A 152 11.50 -13.75 6.15
C GLU A 152 12.47 -14.61 6.97
N GLU A 153 13.05 -15.67 6.38
CA GLU A 153 13.96 -16.57 7.12
C GLU A 153 15.25 -15.85 7.51
N LYS A 154 15.74 -14.96 6.63
CA LYS A 154 16.97 -14.18 6.86
C LYS A 154 16.70 -12.81 7.47
N ASP A 155 15.43 -12.39 7.49
CA ASP A 155 15.00 -11.04 7.89
C ASP A 155 15.75 -9.93 7.13
N THR A 156 15.88 -10.12 5.81
CA THR A 156 16.58 -9.26 4.85
C THR A 156 15.79 -9.12 3.56
N PHE A 157 16.29 -8.31 2.62
CA PHE A 157 15.69 -8.16 1.31
C PHE A 157 16.59 -8.72 0.20
N ASN A 158 15.98 -9.39 -0.77
CA ASN A 158 16.60 -9.77 -2.02
C ASN A 158 16.24 -8.73 -3.08
N SER A 159 17.22 -7.94 -3.50
CA SER A 159 17.00 -6.82 -4.41
C SER A 159 17.15 -7.24 -5.87
N ILE A 160 16.18 -6.87 -6.68
CA ILE A 160 16.14 -7.10 -8.13
C ILE A 160 16.19 -5.74 -8.82
N ALA A 161 17.31 -5.46 -9.49
CA ALA A 161 17.43 -4.25 -10.31
C ALA A 161 16.63 -4.44 -11.60
N LEU A 162 15.61 -3.65 -11.82
CA LEU A 162 14.75 -3.72 -13.01
C LEU A 162 15.34 -2.89 -14.17
N LYS A 163 16.56 -3.22 -14.59
CA LYS A 163 17.29 -2.43 -15.59
C LYS A 163 16.66 -2.45 -16.99
N GLU A 164 15.89 -3.47 -17.32
CA GLU A 164 15.32 -3.69 -18.66
C GLU A 164 13.83 -3.37 -18.73
N ASN A 165 13.20 -3.13 -17.60
CA ASN A 165 11.78 -2.84 -17.51
C ASN A 165 11.66 -1.32 -17.28
N ASN A 166 10.87 -0.59 -18.02
CA ASN A 166 10.64 0.86 -17.90
C ASN A 166 10.39 1.38 -16.44
N LEU A 167 10.52 0.52 -15.45
CA LEU A 167 10.50 0.84 -14.02
C LEU A 167 11.83 1.42 -13.50
N ASN A 168 12.93 1.26 -14.25
CA ASN A 168 14.20 1.88 -13.86
C ASN A 168 14.05 3.40 -13.95
N THR A 169 14.26 4.08 -12.84
CA THR A 169 14.07 5.54 -12.69
C THR A 169 12.63 6.05 -12.79
N ALA A 170 11.63 5.17 -12.84
CA ALA A 170 10.22 5.57 -12.79
C ALA A 170 9.78 5.87 -11.36
N VAL A 171 8.95 6.89 -11.22
CA VAL A 171 8.23 7.14 -9.96
C VAL A 171 7.00 6.22 -9.91
N ILE A 172 6.93 5.37 -8.90
CA ILE A 172 5.82 4.43 -8.74
C ILE A 172 4.72 5.10 -7.89
N TYR A 173 3.50 5.08 -8.41
CA TYR A 173 2.33 5.68 -7.77
C TYR A 173 1.40 4.65 -7.16
N SER A 174 1.28 3.47 -7.78
CA SER A 174 0.37 2.42 -7.35
C SER A 174 0.85 1.05 -7.81
N GLU A 175 0.45 0.03 -7.08
CA GLU A 175 0.73 -1.38 -7.35
C GLU A 175 -0.46 -2.23 -6.92
N GLU A 176 -0.77 -3.26 -7.70
CA GLU A 176 -1.87 -4.18 -7.40
C GLU A 176 -1.61 -5.56 -8.03
N GLU A 177 -2.02 -6.62 -7.34
CA GLU A 177 -2.01 -7.98 -7.88
C GLU A 177 -3.40 -8.36 -8.39
N ASP A 178 -3.50 -8.72 -9.65
CA ASP A 178 -4.76 -9.15 -10.26
C ASP A 178 -5.18 -10.59 -9.86
N SER A 179 -6.32 -11.05 -10.38
CA SER A 179 -6.83 -12.41 -10.09
C SER A 179 -5.96 -13.54 -10.65
N ASN A 180 -5.10 -13.23 -11.62
CA ASN A 180 -4.21 -14.21 -12.28
C ASN A 180 -2.82 -14.24 -11.62
N GLY A 181 -2.56 -13.36 -10.64
CA GLY A 181 -1.27 -13.22 -9.99
C GLY A 181 -0.30 -12.32 -10.77
N HIS A 182 -0.77 -11.56 -11.76
CA HIS A 182 0.03 -10.53 -12.40
C HIS A 182 0.06 -9.29 -11.52
N ILE A 183 1.20 -8.63 -11.50
CA ILE A 183 1.42 -7.42 -10.72
C ILE A 183 1.39 -6.22 -11.68
N TRP A 184 0.47 -5.33 -11.43
CA TRP A 184 0.29 -4.09 -12.17
C TRP A 184 0.93 -2.94 -11.42
N VAL A 185 1.77 -2.18 -12.09
CA VAL A 185 2.52 -1.06 -11.50
C VAL A 185 2.26 0.21 -12.30
N GLY A 186 1.59 1.17 -11.67
CA GLY A 186 1.34 2.49 -12.23
C GLY A 186 2.51 3.43 -11.96
N THR A 187 3.05 4.07 -13.01
CA THR A 187 4.23 4.92 -12.93
C THR A 187 4.04 6.26 -13.65
N ASP A 188 4.98 7.17 -13.49
CA ASP A 188 5.06 8.42 -14.26
C ASP A 188 5.39 8.22 -15.76
N LYS A 189 5.70 6.97 -16.17
CA LYS A 189 6.00 6.58 -17.54
C LYS A 189 4.94 5.70 -18.18
N GLY A 190 3.85 5.44 -17.47
CA GLY A 190 2.76 4.57 -17.89
C GLY A 190 2.53 3.39 -16.97
N LEU A 191 1.85 2.36 -17.47
CA LEU A 191 1.49 1.16 -16.73
C LEU A 191 2.39 -0.02 -17.12
N VAL A 192 2.84 -0.78 -16.14
CA VAL A 192 3.68 -1.97 -16.33
C VAL A 192 2.98 -3.18 -15.76
N GLU A 193 2.97 -4.27 -16.52
CA GLU A 193 2.48 -5.58 -16.13
C GLU A 193 3.65 -6.55 -15.95
N LEU A 194 3.73 -7.14 -14.77
CA LEU A 194 4.74 -8.13 -14.39
C LEU A 194 4.06 -9.47 -14.11
N ASP A 195 4.79 -10.57 -14.34
CA ASP A 195 4.36 -11.88 -13.85
C ASP A 195 4.61 -12.02 -12.34
N LYS A 196 4.13 -13.11 -11.73
CA LYS A 196 4.32 -13.40 -10.30
C LYS A 196 5.78 -13.56 -9.87
N ASN A 197 6.72 -13.67 -10.82
CA ASN A 197 8.16 -13.74 -10.59
C ASN A 197 8.84 -12.39 -10.87
N LEU A 198 8.05 -11.33 -11.09
CA LEU A 198 8.48 -9.97 -11.39
C LEU A 198 9.17 -9.83 -12.77
N ASN A 199 8.95 -10.76 -13.69
CA ASN A 199 9.38 -10.61 -15.06
C ASN A 199 8.40 -9.70 -15.81
N LEU A 200 8.93 -8.83 -16.68
CA LEU A 200 8.11 -7.96 -17.51
C LEU A 200 7.28 -8.80 -18.50
N ILE A 201 5.96 -8.64 -18.43
CA ILE A 201 5.02 -9.15 -19.45
C ILE A 201 4.83 -8.07 -20.51
N LYS A 202 4.47 -6.86 -20.09
CA LYS A 202 4.17 -5.76 -20.99
C LYS A 202 4.33 -4.39 -20.31
N SER A 203 4.74 -3.42 -21.11
CA SER A 203 4.73 -1.99 -20.77
C SER A 203 3.73 -1.26 -21.66
N TYR A 204 2.88 -0.45 -21.03
CA TYR A 204 1.90 0.40 -21.69
C TYR A 204 2.39 1.83 -21.49
N GLU A 205 3.12 2.34 -22.46
CA GLU A 205 3.59 3.74 -22.45
C GLU A 205 2.40 4.67 -22.63
N ASP A 206 2.42 5.81 -21.93
CA ASP A 206 1.46 6.86 -22.15
C ASP A 206 1.75 7.53 -23.49
N THR A 207 1.27 6.93 -24.56
CA THR A 207 1.12 7.65 -25.83
C THR A 207 -0.06 8.62 -25.66
N ILE A 208 0.21 9.76 -25.01
CA ILE A 208 -0.65 10.93 -25.20
C ILE A 208 -0.57 11.20 -26.70
N GLY A 209 -1.57 10.67 -27.42
CA GLY A 209 -1.68 10.90 -28.84
C GLY A 209 -1.64 12.40 -29.07
N GLU A 210 -0.73 12.85 -29.92
CA GLU A 210 -0.79 14.17 -30.50
C GLU A 210 -2.23 14.33 -31.03
N VAL A 211 -3.03 15.09 -30.29
CA VAL A 211 -4.30 15.57 -30.82
C VAL A 211 -3.89 16.53 -31.93
N GLU A 212 -3.88 16.03 -33.16
CA GLU A 212 -3.83 16.89 -34.33
C GLU A 212 -5.02 17.87 -34.23
N VAL A 213 -4.70 19.14 -34.01
CA VAL A 213 -5.63 20.27 -34.04
C VAL A 213 -5.86 20.70 -35.46
#